data_f6e3b0b645bdd5a0bae51a0382803dec
#
_entry.id   f6e3b0b645bdd5a0bae51a0382803dec
#
_cell.length_a   1.000
_cell.length_b   1.000
_cell.length_c   1.000
_cell.angle_alpha   90.00
_cell.angle_beta   90.00
_cell.angle_gamma   90.00
#
_symmetry.space_group_name_H-M   'P 1'
#
loop_
_entity.id
_entity.type
_entity.pdbx_description
1 polymer ?
#
loop_
_entity_poly.entity_id
_entity_poly.type
_entity_poly.pdbx_seq_one_letter_code
_entity_poly.pdbx_strand_id
1 'polypeptide(L)'
;FLVHIRSSKAPKDGAELFLGEDKLGENNGVKAIMVGRQDALFEVELADKSRNVLDVLQEIGHMPLPPYIDRPDEEADQECYQTVYNKVPGAVAAPTAGLHFDDELLQKLHEKGVNFEFVTLHVGAGTFQPVRVENIEDHIMHAEYVELSQEVCNAIIETKKAGKRVIAVGTTSVRSVETAALSAEENGNPDLIEPYFSDTSIFIYPGKSFRVVDALITNFHLPESTLIMLVSAFAGFSHTMNAYKSAVENRYRFFSYGDAMFITKNPNVKGLE
;
A
#
# COMPACT_ATOMS: atom_id res chain seq x y z
N PHE A 1 17.95 2.08 10.99
CA PHE A 1 16.64 2.14 10.32
C PHE A 1 16.43 3.51 9.69
N LEU A 2 15.63 3.55 8.62
CA LEU A 2 15.34 4.77 7.88
C LEU A 2 14.06 5.41 8.38
N VAL A 3 14.07 6.75 8.57
CA VAL A 3 12.94 7.51 9.10
C VAL A 3 12.75 8.86 8.39
N HIS A 4 11.52 9.36 8.42
CA HIS A 4 11.27 10.78 8.19
C HIS A 4 11.39 11.54 9.51
N ILE A 5 12.14 12.64 9.51
CA ILE A 5 12.25 13.53 10.68
C ILE A 5 11.65 14.89 10.31
N ARG A 6 10.60 15.29 11.02
CA ARG A 6 10.04 16.64 10.92
C ARG A 6 10.73 17.54 11.94
N SER A 7 11.59 18.42 11.48
CA SER A 7 12.31 19.37 12.33
C SER A 7 12.50 20.70 11.60
N SER A 8 12.65 21.78 12.36
CA SER A 8 12.95 23.12 11.81
C SER A 8 14.35 23.18 11.19
N LYS A 9 15.26 22.30 11.61
CA LYS A 9 16.62 22.19 11.12
C LYS A 9 17.01 20.71 11.09
N ALA A 10 17.48 20.23 9.93
CA ALA A 10 17.90 18.85 9.78
C ALA A 10 18.98 18.47 10.80
N PRO A 11 18.83 17.33 11.52
CA PRO A 11 19.85 16.84 12.43
C PRO A 11 21.13 16.50 11.66
N LYS A 12 22.28 16.73 12.29
CA LYS A 12 23.59 16.35 11.73
C LYS A 12 23.96 14.93 12.15
N ASP A 13 24.85 14.30 11.40
CA ASP A 13 25.43 13.02 11.78
C ASP A 13 26.06 13.10 13.18
N GLY A 14 25.80 12.08 14.00
CA GLY A 14 26.17 12.03 15.41
C GLY A 14 25.22 12.78 16.35
N ALA A 15 24.18 13.44 15.86
CA ALA A 15 23.20 14.10 16.73
C ALA A 15 22.40 13.06 17.54
N GLU A 16 22.22 13.34 18.82
CA GLU A 16 21.37 12.56 19.70
C GLU A 16 19.90 12.93 19.49
N LEU A 17 19.07 11.93 19.36
CA LEU A 17 17.62 12.03 19.21
C LEU A 17 16.96 11.27 20.36
N PHE A 18 15.83 11.74 20.82
CA PHE A 18 15.03 11.07 21.85
C PHE A 18 13.66 10.73 21.23
N LEU A 19 13.34 9.43 21.18
CA LEU A 19 12.10 8.90 20.61
C LEU A 19 11.07 8.72 21.73
N GLY A 20 9.82 9.13 21.47
CA GLY A 20 8.72 9.09 22.44
C GLY A 20 8.39 10.47 23.00
N GLU A 21 7.25 10.57 23.70
CA GLU A 21 6.82 11.82 24.33
C GLU A 21 7.61 12.09 25.59
N ASP A 22 8.18 13.27 25.67
CA ASP A 22 8.70 13.83 26.91
C ASP A 22 7.54 14.56 27.66
N LYS A 23 6.79 13.80 28.45
CA LYS A 23 5.67 14.37 29.25
C LYS A 23 6.14 15.28 30.38
N LEU A 24 7.44 15.31 30.70
CA LEU A 24 7.99 16.03 31.87
C LEU A 24 9.13 16.97 31.53
N GLY A 25 9.55 17.10 30.26
CA GLY A 25 10.70 17.92 29.87
C GLY A 25 12.08 17.33 30.29
N GLU A 26 12.12 16.04 30.64
CA GLU A 26 13.31 15.38 31.20
C GLU A 26 14.07 14.47 30.22
N ASN A 27 13.77 14.52 28.92
CA ASN A 27 14.40 13.66 27.88
C ASN A 27 14.39 12.16 28.23
N ASN A 28 13.28 11.67 28.75
CA ASN A 28 13.14 10.25 29.14
C ASN A 28 12.79 9.31 27.96
N GLY A 29 12.84 9.82 26.74
CA GLY A 29 12.61 9.03 25.53
C GLY A 29 13.72 8.01 25.25
N VAL A 30 13.45 7.08 24.34
CA VAL A 30 14.47 6.13 23.87
C VAL A 30 15.51 6.86 23.05
N LYS A 31 16.77 6.81 23.50
CA LYS A 31 17.88 7.49 22.83
C LYS A 31 18.24 6.81 21.53
N ALA A 32 18.36 7.60 20.47
CA ALA A 32 18.82 7.19 19.16
C ALA A 32 19.89 8.17 18.63
N ILE A 33 20.66 7.76 17.64
CA ILE A 33 21.77 8.50 17.08
C ILE A 33 21.54 8.63 15.56
N MET A 34 21.67 9.85 15.06
CA MET A 34 21.69 10.13 13.62
C MET A 34 22.99 9.57 13.02
N VAL A 35 22.89 8.66 12.06
CA VAL A 35 24.04 7.99 11.42
C VAL A 35 24.34 8.55 10.04
N GLY A 36 23.30 8.86 9.26
CA GLY A 36 23.46 9.31 7.91
C GLY A 36 22.15 9.66 7.21
N ARG A 37 22.19 9.76 5.90
CA ARG A 37 21.01 9.99 5.06
C ARG A 37 21.04 9.08 3.84
N GLN A 38 19.83 8.63 3.45
CA GLN A 38 19.57 7.95 2.21
C GLN A 38 18.42 8.69 1.50
N ASP A 39 18.73 9.42 0.45
CA ASP A 39 17.80 10.29 -0.26
C ASP A 39 17.09 11.29 0.68
N ALA A 40 15.77 11.22 0.77
CA ALA A 40 14.94 12.04 1.64
C ALA A 40 14.84 11.53 3.08
N LEU A 41 15.31 10.31 3.35
CA LEU A 41 15.23 9.66 4.66
C LEU A 41 16.50 9.88 5.48
N PHE A 42 16.34 9.86 6.79
CA PHE A 42 17.42 9.89 7.75
C PHE A 42 17.71 8.47 8.23
N GLU A 43 18.96 8.09 8.30
CA GLU A 43 19.39 6.83 8.89
C GLU A 43 19.67 7.05 10.39
N VAL A 44 18.99 6.26 11.22
CA VAL A 44 19.03 6.38 12.67
C VAL A 44 19.32 5.02 13.29
N GLU A 45 20.11 5.00 14.34
CA GLU A 45 20.40 3.81 15.15
C GLU A 45 19.95 4.03 16.60
N LEU A 46 19.41 2.98 17.25
CA LEU A 46 19.20 2.99 18.68
C LEU A 46 20.54 3.03 19.42
N ALA A 47 20.64 3.88 20.43
CA ALA A 47 21.85 3.95 21.26
C ALA A 47 22.08 2.65 22.05
N ASP A 48 21.00 2.03 22.52
CA ASP A 48 21.03 0.70 23.12
C ASP A 48 20.89 -0.36 22.02
N LYS A 49 22.02 -0.97 21.65
CA LYS A 49 22.10 -2.01 20.62
C LYS A 49 21.48 -3.35 21.03
N SER A 50 21.10 -3.53 22.28
CA SER A 50 20.40 -4.74 22.75
C SER A 50 18.89 -4.70 22.43
N ARG A 51 18.34 -3.52 22.11
CA ARG A 51 16.93 -3.34 21.80
C ARG A 51 16.65 -3.49 20.30
N ASN A 52 15.54 -4.13 19.99
CA ASN A 52 15.01 -4.17 18.63
C ASN A 52 14.17 -2.92 18.36
N VAL A 53 14.26 -2.37 17.15
CA VAL A 53 13.48 -1.21 16.72
C VAL A 53 11.97 -1.48 16.78
N LEU A 54 11.53 -2.68 16.40
CA LEU A 54 10.11 -3.06 16.44
C LEU A 54 9.57 -3.06 17.87
N ASP A 55 10.34 -3.54 18.85
CA ASP A 55 9.96 -3.53 20.27
C ASP A 55 9.80 -2.09 20.78
N VAL A 56 10.72 -1.20 20.38
CA VAL A 56 10.63 0.23 20.72
C VAL A 56 9.40 0.86 20.08
N LEU A 57 9.10 0.56 18.82
CA LEU A 57 7.92 1.08 18.14
C LEU A 57 6.61 0.59 18.79
N GLN A 58 6.57 -0.64 19.30
CA GLN A 58 5.43 -1.17 20.05
C GLN A 58 5.25 -0.49 21.41
N GLU A 59 6.35 -0.12 22.06
CA GLU A 59 6.33 0.49 23.40
C GLU A 59 5.91 1.97 23.38
N ILE A 60 6.49 2.74 22.45
CA ILE A 60 6.36 4.21 22.44
C ILE A 60 5.77 4.76 21.12
N GLY A 61 5.54 3.89 20.14
CA GLY A 61 5.06 4.28 18.83
C GLY A 61 3.58 4.65 18.83
N HIS A 62 3.22 5.43 17.83
CA HIS A 62 1.86 5.82 17.52
C HIS A 62 1.46 5.22 16.16
N MET A 63 0.16 4.95 15.98
CA MET A 63 -0.34 4.51 14.68
C MET A 63 -0.16 5.63 13.65
N PRO A 64 0.59 5.40 12.55
CA PRO A 64 0.83 6.43 11.53
C PRO A 64 -0.42 6.65 10.68
N LEU A 65 -1.42 7.32 11.23
CA LEU A 65 -2.64 7.66 10.50
C LEU A 65 -2.31 8.60 9.32
N PRO A 66 -2.98 8.44 8.17
CA PRO A 66 -2.82 9.32 7.04
C PRO A 66 -3.16 10.79 7.38
N PRO A 67 -2.50 11.78 6.73
CA PRO A 67 -2.64 13.19 7.07
C PRO A 67 -4.07 13.76 6.96
N TYR A 68 -4.97 13.09 6.24
CA TYR A 68 -6.38 13.50 6.11
C TYR A 68 -7.25 13.04 7.29
N ILE A 69 -6.73 12.21 8.19
CA ILE A 69 -7.35 11.91 9.48
C ILE A 69 -6.83 12.93 10.48
N ASP A 70 -7.57 14.03 10.62
CA ASP A 70 -7.16 15.19 11.43
C ASP A 70 -7.52 14.98 12.92
N ARG A 71 -6.93 13.96 13.53
CA ARG A 71 -6.94 13.68 14.96
C ARG A 71 -5.70 12.89 15.36
N PRO A 72 -5.27 12.91 16.63
CA PRO A 72 -4.32 11.94 17.15
C PRO A 72 -4.86 10.52 16.99
N ASP A 73 -3.93 9.55 16.95
CA ASP A 73 -4.30 8.13 17.03
C ASP A 73 -4.84 7.79 18.43
N GLU A 74 -5.70 6.79 18.44
CA GLU A 74 -6.30 6.23 19.66
C GLU A 74 -5.90 4.77 19.77
N GLU A 75 -5.99 4.18 20.96
CA GLU A 75 -5.67 2.77 21.18
C GLU A 75 -6.44 1.84 20.22
N ALA A 76 -7.69 2.18 19.91
CA ALA A 76 -8.50 1.43 18.95
C ALA A 76 -7.95 1.44 17.53
N ASP A 77 -7.16 2.45 17.12
CA ASP A 77 -6.57 2.48 15.79
C ASP A 77 -5.49 1.41 15.58
N GLN A 78 -4.86 0.93 16.65
CA GLN A 78 -3.89 -0.17 16.57
C GLN A 78 -4.54 -1.45 16.01
N GLU A 79 -5.78 -1.68 16.34
CA GLU A 79 -6.58 -2.80 15.85
C GLU A 79 -7.38 -2.43 14.59
N CYS A 80 -8.09 -1.31 14.60
CA CYS A 80 -9.00 -0.93 13.52
C CYS A 80 -8.30 -0.41 12.26
N TYR A 81 -7.07 0.14 12.38
CA TYR A 81 -6.27 0.59 11.22
C TYR A 81 -5.32 -0.51 10.75
N GLN A 82 -5.74 -1.77 10.83
CA GLN A 82 -5.02 -2.95 10.38
C GLN A 82 -5.98 -4.02 9.88
N THR A 83 -5.55 -4.84 8.92
CA THR A 83 -6.38 -5.94 8.41
C THR A 83 -6.39 -7.11 9.39
N VAL A 84 -7.49 -7.87 9.44
CA VAL A 84 -7.61 -9.08 10.27
C VAL A 84 -6.63 -10.20 9.87
N TYR A 85 -6.01 -10.09 8.69
CA TYR A 85 -5.05 -11.05 8.15
C TYR A 85 -3.60 -10.53 8.10
N ASN A 86 -3.28 -9.44 8.77
CA ASN A 86 -1.90 -8.93 8.86
C ASN A 86 -0.95 -9.95 9.50
N LYS A 87 0.28 -10.07 9.01
CA LYS A 87 1.27 -11.02 9.53
C LYS A 87 2.68 -10.46 9.65
N VAL A 88 3.11 -9.67 8.68
CA VAL A 88 4.50 -9.24 8.54
C VAL A 88 4.61 -7.76 8.85
N PRO A 89 5.23 -7.37 9.99
CA PRO A 89 5.47 -5.97 10.29
C PRO A 89 6.51 -5.37 9.34
N GLY A 90 6.45 -4.06 9.08
CA GLY A 90 7.44 -3.35 8.25
C GLY A 90 6.88 -2.32 7.28
N ALA A 91 5.55 -2.26 7.10
CA ALA A 91 4.91 -1.23 6.28
C ALA A 91 4.57 0.01 7.10
N VAL A 92 4.68 1.19 6.48
CA VAL A 92 4.29 2.48 7.09
C VAL A 92 2.79 2.74 6.94
N ALA A 93 2.13 2.08 5.98
CA ALA A 93 0.70 2.22 5.72
C ALA A 93 0.00 0.87 5.67
N ALA A 94 -1.20 0.79 6.25
CA ALA A 94 -2.05 -0.39 6.16
C ALA A 94 -2.67 -0.52 4.75
N PRO A 95 -2.95 -1.75 4.26
CA PRO A 95 -3.67 -1.98 3.02
C PRO A 95 -5.18 -1.75 3.23
N THR A 96 -5.59 -0.47 3.23
CA THR A 96 -6.89 -0.01 3.75
C THR A 96 -8.11 -0.58 3.03
N ALA A 97 -7.98 -1.06 1.79
CA ALA A 97 -9.05 -1.81 1.14
C ALA A 97 -9.36 -3.15 1.85
N GLY A 98 -8.39 -3.71 2.54
CA GLY A 98 -8.57 -4.92 3.35
C GLY A 98 -9.36 -4.69 4.64
N LEU A 99 -9.50 -3.45 5.11
CA LEU A 99 -10.29 -3.11 6.30
C LEU A 99 -11.80 -3.36 6.12
N HIS A 100 -12.25 -3.55 4.88
CA HIS A 100 -13.64 -3.94 4.58
C HIS A 100 -13.92 -5.42 4.81
N PHE A 101 -12.91 -6.20 5.19
CA PHE A 101 -13.02 -7.64 5.45
C PHE A 101 -12.84 -7.91 6.93
N ASP A 102 -13.83 -8.55 7.51
CA ASP A 102 -13.75 -9.17 8.83
C ASP A 102 -13.74 -10.70 8.73
N ASP A 103 -13.49 -11.37 9.83
CA ASP A 103 -13.43 -12.86 9.87
C ASP A 103 -14.74 -13.50 9.41
N GLU A 104 -15.90 -12.90 9.73
CA GLU A 104 -17.21 -13.41 9.34
C GLU A 104 -17.40 -13.35 7.82
N LEU A 105 -17.01 -12.25 7.18
CA LEU A 105 -17.08 -12.11 5.72
C LEU A 105 -16.11 -13.08 5.03
N LEU A 106 -14.87 -13.19 5.53
CA LEU A 106 -13.88 -14.13 5.00
C LEU A 106 -14.40 -15.57 5.07
N GLN A 107 -14.99 -15.96 6.21
CA GLN A 107 -15.59 -17.28 6.36
C GLN A 107 -16.74 -17.52 5.38
N LYS A 108 -17.67 -16.57 5.24
CA LYS A 108 -18.79 -16.66 4.28
C LYS A 108 -18.34 -16.79 2.83
N LEU A 109 -17.26 -16.10 2.46
CA LEU A 109 -16.68 -16.20 1.13
C LEU A 109 -16.00 -17.55 0.92
N HIS A 110 -15.30 -18.06 1.93
CA HIS A 110 -14.70 -19.40 1.90
C HIS A 110 -15.77 -20.49 1.71
N GLU A 111 -16.87 -20.42 2.45
CA GLU A 111 -18.02 -21.33 2.32
C GLU A 111 -18.66 -21.29 0.92
N LYS A 112 -18.57 -20.17 0.22
CA LYS A 112 -18.96 -20.04 -1.19
C LYS A 112 -17.94 -20.57 -2.19
N GLY A 113 -16.81 -21.10 -1.73
CA GLY A 113 -15.74 -21.63 -2.57
C GLY A 113 -14.81 -20.56 -3.16
N VAL A 114 -14.71 -19.40 -2.52
CA VAL A 114 -13.68 -18.40 -2.84
C VAL A 114 -12.38 -18.79 -2.18
N ASN A 115 -11.31 -18.92 -2.97
CA ASN A 115 -9.97 -19.13 -2.46
C ASN A 115 -9.32 -17.79 -2.14
N PHE A 116 -8.51 -17.76 -1.07
CA PHE A 116 -7.77 -16.58 -0.63
C PHE A 116 -6.29 -16.85 -0.72
N GLU A 117 -5.58 -15.89 -1.29
CA GLU A 117 -4.13 -15.84 -1.32
C GLU A 117 -3.65 -14.47 -0.83
N PHE A 118 -2.48 -14.44 -0.21
CA PHE A 118 -1.95 -13.24 0.40
C PHE A 118 -0.58 -12.90 -0.17
N VAL A 119 -0.38 -11.62 -0.43
CA VAL A 119 0.90 -11.05 -0.85
C VAL A 119 1.39 -10.07 0.21
N THR A 120 2.69 -9.95 0.39
CA THR A 120 3.28 -8.94 1.28
C THR A 120 3.86 -7.82 0.42
N LEU A 121 3.52 -6.59 0.77
CA LEU A 121 4.15 -5.40 0.21
C LEU A 121 4.49 -4.44 1.34
N HIS A 122 5.76 -4.09 1.45
CA HIS A 122 6.23 -3.11 2.41
C HIS A 122 6.04 -1.71 1.84
N VAL A 123 4.88 -1.13 2.15
CA VAL A 123 4.50 0.21 1.67
C VAL A 123 5.37 1.25 2.33
N GLY A 124 6.09 2.02 1.51
CA GLY A 124 6.91 3.13 1.96
C GLY A 124 6.11 4.42 2.19
N ALA A 125 6.73 5.39 2.86
CA ALA A 125 6.11 6.68 3.19
C ALA A 125 5.76 7.53 1.94
N GLY A 126 6.30 7.19 0.76
CA GLY A 126 6.02 7.87 -0.50
C GLY A 126 4.61 7.67 -1.06
N THR A 127 3.87 6.66 -0.60
CA THR A 127 2.54 6.32 -1.14
C THR A 127 1.50 7.44 -0.99
N PHE A 128 1.66 8.32 0.00
CA PHE A 128 0.76 9.45 0.24
C PHE A 128 1.21 10.75 -0.44
N GLN A 129 2.29 10.72 -1.22
CA GLN A 129 2.76 11.92 -1.91
C GLN A 129 1.93 12.16 -3.18
N PRO A 130 1.46 13.41 -3.41
CA PRO A 130 0.77 13.75 -4.64
C PRO A 130 1.73 13.74 -5.84
N VAL A 131 1.20 13.47 -7.01
CA VAL A 131 1.93 13.63 -8.26
C VAL A 131 2.20 15.13 -8.50
N ARG A 132 3.48 15.49 -8.71
CA ARG A 132 3.94 16.89 -8.84
C ARG A 132 4.51 17.23 -10.22
N VAL A 133 4.40 16.32 -11.17
CA VAL A 133 4.92 16.48 -12.53
C VAL A 133 3.81 16.89 -13.48
N GLU A 134 4.15 17.67 -14.51
CA GLU A 134 3.20 18.06 -15.55
C GLU A 134 2.91 16.90 -16.51
N ASN A 135 3.95 16.13 -16.87
CA ASN A 135 3.81 14.94 -17.70
C ASN A 135 3.82 13.70 -16.81
N ILE A 136 2.82 12.87 -16.94
CA ILE A 136 2.67 11.65 -16.14
C ILE A 136 3.86 10.69 -16.30
N GLU A 137 4.47 10.67 -17.47
CA GLU A 137 5.61 9.81 -17.80
C GLU A 137 6.90 10.22 -17.06
N ASP A 138 6.98 11.47 -16.58
CA ASP A 138 8.10 11.98 -15.79
C ASP A 138 7.99 11.61 -14.31
N HIS A 139 6.86 11.02 -13.91
CA HIS A 139 6.64 10.64 -12.51
C HIS A 139 7.46 9.42 -12.13
N ILE A 140 8.28 9.57 -11.09
CA ILE A 140 9.10 8.49 -10.54
C ILE A 140 8.35 7.88 -9.34
N MET A 141 7.95 6.63 -9.48
CA MET A 141 7.35 5.88 -8.38
C MET A 141 8.42 5.50 -7.36
N HIS A 142 8.08 5.64 -6.08
CA HIS A 142 8.90 5.10 -5.01
C HIS A 142 8.92 3.57 -5.08
N ALA A 143 10.09 3.00 -4.85
CA ALA A 143 10.27 1.57 -4.78
C ALA A 143 9.63 1.02 -3.49
N GLU A 144 8.94 -0.10 -3.61
CA GLU A 144 8.30 -0.83 -2.51
C GLU A 144 8.61 -2.31 -2.65
N TYR A 145 9.03 -2.96 -1.57
CA TYR A 145 9.42 -4.36 -1.60
C TYR A 145 8.19 -5.28 -1.59
N VAL A 146 8.16 -6.20 -2.57
CA VAL A 146 7.07 -7.17 -2.78
C VAL A 146 7.57 -8.58 -2.48
N GLU A 147 6.75 -9.35 -1.78
CA GLU A 147 6.91 -10.80 -1.64
C GLU A 147 5.66 -11.49 -2.21
N LEU A 148 5.86 -12.23 -3.30
CA LEU A 148 4.84 -13.03 -3.95
C LEU A 148 5.37 -14.45 -4.16
N SER A 149 4.78 -15.40 -3.44
CA SER A 149 5.26 -16.78 -3.39
C SER A 149 4.81 -17.63 -4.58
N GLN A 150 5.42 -18.82 -4.72
CA GLN A 150 5.04 -19.80 -5.75
C GLN A 150 3.59 -20.30 -5.56
N GLU A 151 3.11 -20.40 -4.31
CA GLU A 151 1.75 -20.83 -4.00
C GLU A 151 0.73 -19.85 -4.59
N VAL A 152 0.97 -18.54 -4.43
CA VAL A 152 0.14 -17.48 -5.01
C VAL A 152 0.16 -17.56 -6.54
N CYS A 153 1.33 -17.76 -7.15
CA CYS A 153 1.44 -17.94 -8.61
C CYS A 153 0.60 -19.13 -9.09
N ASN A 154 0.73 -20.27 -8.42
CA ASN A 154 -0.01 -21.49 -8.78
C ASN A 154 -1.52 -21.28 -8.69
N ALA A 155 -2.01 -20.68 -7.60
CA ALA A 155 -3.42 -20.38 -7.42
C ALA A 155 -3.98 -19.42 -8.49
N ILE A 156 -3.20 -18.40 -8.89
CA ILE A 156 -3.55 -17.50 -9.98
C ILE A 156 -3.64 -18.25 -11.31
N ILE A 157 -2.61 -19.04 -11.65
CA ILE A 157 -2.54 -19.81 -12.90
C ILE A 157 -3.71 -20.81 -13.00
N GLU A 158 -4.00 -21.55 -11.93
CA GLU A 158 -5.12 -22.48 -11.86
C GLU A 158 -6.48 -21.77 -12.01
N THR A 159 -6.65 -20.64 -11.34
CA THR A 159 -7.84 -19.81 -11.45
C THR A 159 -8.08 -19.35 -12.89
N LYS A 160 -7.04 -18.87 -13.56
CA LYS A 160 -7.12 -18.44 -14.98
C LYS A 160 -7.36 -19.62 -15.92
N LYS A 161 -6.70 -20.76 -15.73
CA LYS A 161 -6.95 -21.99 -16.51
C LYS A 161 -8.38 -22.50 -16.36
N ALA A 162 -8.98 -22.32 -15.19
CA ALA A 162 -10.38 -22.66 -14.93
C ALA A 162 -11.39 -21.64 -15.48
N GLY A 163 -10.94 -20.58 -16.17
CA GLY A 163 -11.79 -19.50 -16.70
C GLY A 163 -12.46 -18.66 -15.62
N LYS A 164 -11.90 -18.67 -14.40
CA LYS A 164 -12.40 -17.90 -13.26
C LYS A 164 -11.65 -16.57 -13.11
N ARG A 165 -12.10 -15.74 -12.17
CA ARG A 165 -11.57 -14.38 -11.97
C ARG A 165 -10.58 -14.32 -10.82
N VAL A 166 -9.53 -13.56 -11.04
CA VAL A 166 -8.61 -13.08 -9.99
C VAL A 166 -9.09 -11.70 -9.54
N ILE A 167 -9.43 -11.59 -8.25
CA ILE A 167 -9.97 -10.38 -7.64
C ILE A 167 -8.90 -9.83 -6.68
N ALA A 168 -8.36 -8.66 -6.99
CA ALA A 168 -7.41 -8.00 -6.10
C ALA A 168 -8.15 -7.17 -5.06
N VAL A 169 -7.68 -7.22 -3.81
CA VAL A 169 -8.12 -6.35 -2.73
C VAL A 169 -7.03 -5.33 -2.45
N GLY A 170 -7.30 -4.08 -2.82
CA GLY A 170 -6.37 -2.97 -2.74
C GLY A 170 -5.47 -2.80 -3.97
N THR A 171 -5.09 -1.55 -4.21
CA THR A 171 -4.13 -1.17 -5.26
C THR A 171 -2.75 -1.78 -5.01
N THR A 172 -2.41 -2.04 -3.77
CA THR A 172 -1.21 -2.75 -3.31
C THR A 172 -1.13 -4.16 -3.91
N SER A 173 -2.21 -4.95 -3.79
CA SER A 173 -2.29 -6.29 -4.37
C SER A 173 -2.22 -6.25 -5.89
N VAL A 174 -2.88 -5.28 -6.53
CA VAL A 174 -2.78 -5.07 -7.99
C VAL A 174 -1.33 -4.87 -8.40
N ARG A 175 -0.62 -3.93 -7.75
CA ARG A 175 0.78 -3.63 -8.07
C ARG A 175 1.67 -4.84 -7.89
N SER A 176 1.48 -5.62 -6.83
CA SER A 176 2.26 -6.83 -6.55
C SER A 176 2.09 -7.88 -7.65
N VAL A 177 0.85 -8.27 -7.97
CA VAL A 177 0.61 -9.34 -8.96
C VAL A 177 0.91 -8.90 -10.39
N GLU A 178 0.64 -7.64 -10.75
CA GLU A 178 0.97 -7.14 -12.09
C GLU A 178 2.48 -6.95 -12.29
N THR A 179 3.25 -6.64 -11.22
CA THR A 179 4.71 -6.63 -11.26
C THR A 179 5.25 -8.03 -11.52
N ALA A 180 4.78 -9.03 -10.78
CA ALA A 180 5.21 -10.41 -10.94
C ALA A 180 4.86 -10.99 -12.34
N ALA A 181 3.71 -10.59 -12.89
CA ALA A 181 3.32 -10.97 -14.24
C ALA A 181 4.14 -10.24 -15.31
N LEU A 182 4.49 -8.97 -15.09
CA LEU A 182 5.39 -8.23 -15.98
C LEU A 182 6.79 -8.83 -15.98
N SER A 183 7.32 -9.19 -14.80
CA SER A 183 8.60 -9.89 -14.67
C SER A 183 8.62 -11.21 -15.45
N ALA A 184 7.57 -12.03 -15.32
CA ALA A 184 7.44 -13.27 -16.08
C ALA A 184 7.47 -13.03 -17.61
N GLU A 185 6.76 -12.01 -18.10
CA GLU A 185 6.76 -11.62 -19.51
C GLU A 185 8.15 -11.17 -19.98
N GLU A 186 8.84 -10.32 -19.22
CA GLU A 186 10.17 -9.80 -19.53
C GLU A 186 11.23 -10.90 -19.51
N ASN A 187 11.09 -11.89 -18.63
CA ASN A 187 11.98 -13.05 -18.55
C ASN A 187 11.67 -14.11 -19.61
N GLY A 188 10.63 -13.92 -20.43
CA GLY A 188 10.20 -14.92 -21.42
C GLY A 188 9.65 -16.19 -20.79
N ASN A 189 9.17 -16.12 -19.56
CA ASN A 189 8.53 -17.23 -18.86
C ASN A 189 7.20 -17.57 -19.57
N PRO A 190 6.95 -18.85 -19.93
CA PRO A 190 5.69 -19.24 -20.57
C PRO A 190 4.48 -19.17 -19.63
N ASP A 191 4.72 -19.12 -18.31
CA ASP A 191 3.67 -18.95 -17.32
C ASP A 191 3.24 -17.50 -17.24
N LEU A 192 1.99 -17.29 -16.86
CA LEU A 192 1.38 -15.96 -16.75
C LEU A 192 2.04 -15.07 -15.70
N ILE A 193 2.62 -15.67 -14.66
CA ILE A 193 3.18 -15.03 -13.48
C ILE A 193 4.25 -15.91 -12.87
N GLU A 194 5.25 -15.31 -12.23
CA GLU A 194 6.33 -16.00 -11.53
C GLU A 194 6.50 -15.46 -10.09
N PRO A 195 7.13 -16.22 -9.17
CA PRO A 195 7.46 -15.72 -7.85
C PRO A 195 8.29 -14.46 -7.93
N TYR A 196 8.00 -13.50 -7.04
CA TYR A 196 8.66 -12.21 -7.05
C TYR A 196 9.03 -11.76 -5.63
N PHE A 197 10.32 -11.51 -5.39
CA PHE A 197 10.88 -11.09 -4.10
C PHE A 197 11.88 -9.96 -4.33
N SER A 198 11.38 -8.79 -4.68
CA SER A 198 12.19 -7.63 -5.00
C SER A 198 11.39 -6.33 -4.93
N ASP A 199 12.07 -5.23 -5.16
CA ASP A 199 11.45 -3.92 -5.25
C ASP A 199 10.61 -3.77 -6.53
N THR A 200 9.48 -3.11 -6.41
CA THR A 200 8.67 -2.66 -7.54
C THR A 200 8.53 -1.14 -7.55
N SER A 201 8.72 -0.56 -8.72
CA SER A 201 8.37 0.82 -9.03
C SER A 201 7.29 0.90 -10.11
N ILE A 202 6.47 -0.16 -10.25
CA ILE A 202 5.44 -0.21 -11.29
C ILE A 202 4.48 0.98 -11.14
N PHE A 203 4.34 1.75 -12.21
CA PHE A 203 3.41 2.85 -12.32
C PHE A 203 2.30 2.49 -13.31
N ILE A 204 1.09 2.32 -12.78
CA ILE A 204 -0.09 1.96 -13.56
C ILE A 204 -0.98 3.19 -13.73
N TYR A 205 -1.14 3.64 -14.97
CA TYR A 205 -1.95 4.78 -15.36
C TYR A 205 -2.71 4.46 -16.67
N PRO A 206 -3.69 5.25 -17.09
CA PRO A 206 -4.45 5.01 -18.31
C PRO A 206 -3.56 4.74 -19.52
N GLY A 207 -3.83 3.65 -20.25
CA GLY A 207 -2.99 3.12 -21.32
C GLY A 207 -2.13 1.91 -20.95
N LYS A 208 -1.99 1.60 -19.66
CA LYS A 208 -1.30 0.38 -19.20
C LYS A 208 -2.24 -0.82 -19.18
N SER A 209 -1.72 -1.98 -19.55
CA SER A 209 -2.46 -3.24 -19.60
C SER A 209 -2.36 -3.99 -18.28
N PHE A 210 -3.45 -4.68 -17.91
CA PHE A 210 -3.48 -5.61 -16.79
C PHE A 210 -3.42 -7.04 -17.32
N ARG A 211 -2.54 -7.85 -16.75
CA ARG A 211 -2.27 -9.23 -17.18
C ARG A 211 -3.07 -10.25 -16.38
N VAL A 212 -3.18 -10.02 -15.09
CA VAL A 212 -3.70 -10.98 -14.11
C VAL A 212 -5.06 -10.58 -13.57
N VAL A 213 -5.19 -9.33 -13.09
CA VAL A 213 -6.36 -8.89 -12.32
C VAL A 213 -7.59 -8.72 -13.20
N ASP A 214 -8.71 -9.34 -12.80
CA ASP A 214 -10.01 -9.27 -13.48
C ASP A 214 -11.03 -8.38 -12.77
N ALA A 215 -10.89 -8.24 -11.45
CA ALA A 215 -11.69 -7.32 -10.65
C ALA A 215 -10.86 -6.72 -9.50
N LEU A 216 -11.28 -5.58 -9.02
CA LEU A 216 -10.58 -4.82 -7.97
C LEU A 216 -11.60 -4.37 -6.91
N ILE A 217 -11.27 -4.62 -5.64
CA ILE A 217 -11.92 -3.99 -4.49
C ILE A 217 -10.96 -2.93 -3.95
N THR A 218 -11.42 -1.69 -3.85
CA THR A 218 -10.57 -0.60 -3.36
C THR A 218 -11.40 0.54 -2.79
N ASN A 219 -10.77 1.38 -1.95
CA ASN A 219 -11.38 2.60 -1.43
C ASN A 219 -11.54 3.67 -2.52
N PHE A 220 -12.25 4.74 -2.19
CA PHE A 220 -12.20 5.99 -2.95
C PHE A 220 -10.92 6.74 -2.60
N HIS A 221 -10.14 7.10 -3.62
CA HIS A 221 -8.81 7.70 -3.47
C HIS A 221 -8.83 9.22 -3.64
N LEU A 222 -7.77 9.86 -3.15
CA LEU A 222 -7.53 11.30 -3.32
C LEU A 222 -7.40 11.69 -4.80
N PRO A 223 -7.90 12.89 -5.19
CA PRO A 223 -7.56 13.48 -6.47
C PRO A 223 -6.03 13.62 -6.62
N GLU A 224 -5.57 13.65 -7.87
CA GLU A 224 -4.14 13.84 -8.22
C GLU A 224 -3.20 12.77 -7.65
N SER A 225 -3.73 11.62 -7.20
CA SER A 225 -2.94 10.50 -6.70
C SER A 225 -2.68 9.46 -7.77
N THR A 226 -1.56 8.73 -7.64
CA THR A 226 -1.25 7.56 -8.48
C THR A 226 -2.31 6.47 -8.36
N LEU A 227 -3.05 6.43 -7.25
CA LEU A 227 -4.08 5.44 -6.97
C LEU A 227 -5.34 5.65 -7.82
N ILE A 228 -5.81 6.90 -8.00
CA ILE A 228 -6.94 7.17 -8.90
C ILE A 228 -6.55 6.94 -10.36
N MET A 229 -5.28 7.12 -10.71
CA MET A 229 -4.76 6.79 -12.04
C MET A 229 -4.81 5.29 -12.32
N LEU A 230 -4.43 4.45 -11.35
CA LEU A 230 -4.55 2.99 -11.43
C LEU A 230 -6.01 2.57 -11.62
N VAL A 231 -6.94 3.10 -10.82
CA VAL A 231 -8.37 2.82 -10.96
C VAL A 231 -8.88 3.25 -12.33
N SER A 232 -8.45 4.41 -12.83
CA SER A 232 -8.81 4.90 -14.16
C SER A 232 -8.23 4.05 -15.29
N ALA A 233 -7.02 3.50 -15.10
CA ALA A 233 -6.45 2.53 -16.04
C ALA A 233 -7.25 1.22 -16.08
N PHE A 234 -7.82 0.81 -14.96
CA PHE A 234 -8.58 -0.44 -14.84
C PHE A 234 -10.00 -0.34 -15.36
N ALA A 235 -10.72 0.70 -14.96
CA ALA A 235 -12.14 0.90 -15.26
C ALA A 235 -12.40 1.76 -16.50
N GLY A 236 -11.43 2.58 -16.89
CA GLY A 236 -11.58 3.68 -17.84
C GLY A 236 -11.81 5.01 -17.13
N PHE A 237 -11.21 6.07 -17.66
CA PHE A 237 -11.23 7.40 -17.04
C PHE A 237 -12.65 7.93 -16.84
N SER A 238 -13.47 7.92 -17.91
CA SER A 238 -14.85 8.41 -17.86
C SER A 238 -15.73 7.64 -16.88
N HIS A 239 -15.58 6.31 -16.81
CA HIS A 239 -16.31 5.48 -15.84
C HIS A 239 -15.89 5.79 -14.40
N THR A 240 -14.59 5.93 -14.17
CA THR A 240 -14.07 6.30 -12.86
C THR A 240 -14.59 7.65 -12.41
N MET A 241 -14.50 8.68 -13.25
CA MET A 241 -14.97 10.01 -12.89
C MET A 241 -16.48 10.06 -12.64
N ASN A 242 -17.28 9.32 -13.41
CA ASN A 242 -18.72 9.20 -13.19
C ASN A 242 -19.05 8.49 -11.87
N ALA A 243 -18.31 7.42 -11.53
CA ALA A 243 -18.47 6.74 -10.25
C ALA A 243 -18.14 7.67 -9.06
N TYR A 244 -17.03 8.42 -9.15
CA TYR A 244 -16.66 9.39 -8.13
C TYR A 244 -17.67 10.52 -7.97
N LYS A 245 -18.19 11.06 -9.09
CA LYS A 245 -19.25 12.05 -9.06
C LYS A 245 -20.51 11.51 -8.36
N SER A 246 -20.94 10.31 -8.74
CA SER A 246 -22.09 9.64 -8.10
C SER A 246 -21.83 9.39 -6.61
N ALA A 247 -20.63 9.00 -6.22
CA ALA A 247 -20.27 8.78 -4.83
C ALA A 247 -20.38 10.07 -4.00
N VAL A 248 -19.91 11.20 -4.55
CA VAL A 248 -20.03 12.52 -3.88
C VAL A 248 -21.51 12.92 -3.76
N GLU A 249 -22.30 12.79 -4.83
CA GLU A 249 -23.73 13.12 -4.84
C GLU A 249 -24.53 12.28 -3.82
N ASN A 250 -24.14 11.00 -3.64
CA ASN A 250 -24.78 10.08 -2.70
C ASN A 250 -24.11 10.04 -1.32
N ARG A 251 -23.14 10.94 -1.05
CA ARG A 251 -22.46 11.10 0.24
C ARG A 251 -21.74 9.83 0.72
N TYR A 252 -21.12 9.10 -0.20
CA TYR A 252 -20.19 8.05 0.17
C TYR A 252 -19.00 8.62 0.92
N ARG A 253 -18.47 7.85 1.85
CA ARG A 253 -17.26 8.21 2.60
C ARG A 253 -16.02 7.85 1.79
N PHE A 254 -15.01 8.69 1.89
CA PHE A 254 -13.78 8.55 1.11
C PHE A 254 -12.61 8.13 2.02
N PHE A 255 -11.53 7.70 1.40
CA PHE A 255 -10.25 7.37 1.98
C PHE A 255 -10.26 6.09 2.85
N SER A 256 -9.32 5.98 3.81
CA SER A 256 -9.01 4.75 4.55
C SER A 256 -10.20 4.14 5.29
N TYR A 257 -10.93 4.95 6.05
CA TYR A 257 -12.13 4.53 6.78
C TYR A 257 -13.43 4.80 6.01
N GLY A 258 -13.31 5.04 4.71
CA GLY A 258 -14.44 5.29 3.83
C GLY A 258 -15.10 4.02 3.31
N ASP A 259 -15.91 4.23 2.27
CA ASP A 259 -16.61 3.14 1.58
C ASP A 259 -15.71 2.53 0.49
N ALA A 260 -16.09 1.39 -0.07
CA ALA A 260 -15.35 0.67 -1.08
C ALA A 260 -16.06 0.64 -2.43
N MET A 261 -15.27 0.47 -3.49
CA MET A 261 -15.73 0.17 -4.83
C MET A 261 -15.41 -1.29 -5.18
N PHE A 262 -16.34 -1.98 -5.82
CA PHE A 262 -16.07 -3.23 -6.54
C PHE A 262 -16.06 -2.94 -8.02
N ILE A 263 -14.93 -3.11 -8.67
CA ILE A 263 -14.68 -2.68 -10.05
C ILE A 263 -14.33 -3.90 -10.90
N THR A 264 -15.03 -4.09 -12.02
CA THR A 264 -14.66 -5.08 -13.02
C THR A 264 -13.76 -4.45 -14.08
N LYS A 265 -12.77 -5.23 -14.57
CA LYS A 265 -11.89 -4.78 -15.64
C LYS A 265 -12.69 -4.38 -16.87
N ASN A 266 -12.46 -3.18 -17.38
CA ASN A 266 -13.05 -2.75 -18.63
C ASN A 266 -12.17 -3.22 -19.81
N PRO A 267 -12.65 -4.14 -20.66
CA PRO A 267 -11.86 -4.66 -21.77
C PRO A 267 -11.62 -3.65 -22.90
N ASN A 268 -12.34 -2.53 -22.88
CA ASN A 268 -12.32 -1.53 -23.96
C ASN A 268 -11.51 -0.28 -23.60
N VAL A 269 -10.77 -0.28 -22.48
CA VAL A 269 -9.95 0.87 -22.10
C VAL A 269 -8.80 1.05 -23.07
N LYS A 270 -8.83 2.15 -23.82
CA LYS A 270 -7.78 2.57 -24.74
C LYS A 270 -7.26 3.95 -24.33
N GLY A 271 -6.22 3.96 -23.53
CA GLY A 271 -5.58 5.24 -23.14
C GLY A 271 -6.46 6.13 -22.27
N LEU A 272 -6.48 7.41 -22.56
CA LEU A 272 -7.19 8.45 -21.78
C LEU A 272 -8.67 8.66 -22.23
N GLU A 273 -9.20 7.81 -23.08
CA GLU A 273 -10.60 7.90 -23.53
C GLU A 273 -11.61 7.38 -22.52
#